data_672c20c33c0b7e2a4be79775eccf32d1
#
_entry.id   672c20c33c0b7e2a4be79775eccf32d1
#
_cell.length_a   1.000
_cell.length_b   1.000
_cell.length_c   1.000
_cell.angle_alpha   90.00
_cell.angle_beta   90.00
_cell.angle_gamma   90.00
#
_symmetry.space_group_name_H-M   'P 1'
#
loop_
_entity.id
_entity.type
_entity.pdbx_description
1 polymer ?
#
loop_
_entity_poly.entity_id
_entity_poly.type
_entity_poly.pdbx_seq_one_letter_code
_entity_poly.pdbx_strand_id
1 'polypeptide(L)'
;MFPYVEVPRIVFDGKSVPMEPANDFFITDTTFRDGQQARPPYKVEHIVRIYDMLARLGGPNGVIRASEFFLYSDKDREAVRRCQELGHTYPEVTGWIRATKEDFQIVKSMGLKETGILTSASDYHIFLKLKKTRKQIMHHYLDLVSAALDAGLDAVRCHLEDITRADFEGFIIPFVQHLMDLAQQSKKVIKIRLCDTMGYGLPYPEAALPRSVPKMIHVMIHECGVPGEWLEWHGHNDFHKVLVNATTAWLYGCAAANCALLGFGERTGNPPLEGAIMDYIALKGDTNGIDTRVITEIADYFAKDLGVDIPPNYPFVGSNFNVTSAGIHADGMLKNEEIYNIFDTNKILNRPARVNVTDKSGIAGIAHWVNSYLGLRPEGALDKRHPGLAAIHEWVKEQYAAGRVTSISDAEMLMQARMHLPEYFKSDFDRLRDHALDISEKIIEGLATDARIVSMDPVQIEPVLREAVHKHTFIQFIYVTDMSGKKITENVTQPEYREEYGTFGLHEDFSDRDWFKGALEEGGVFITDFYKSRITGALCITVSAPIMDDSGKVLGVIGADLRFEELARMHEAIL
;
A
#
# COMPACT_ATOMS: atom_id res chain seq x y z
N MET A 1 40.66 -24.41 6.74
CA MET A 1 39.87 -23.30 7.35
C MET A 1 40.03 -22.07 6.49
N PHE A 2 39.00 -21.23 6.45
CA PHE A 2 39.05 -19.93 5.74
C PHE A 2 39.94 -18.96 6.50
N PRO A 3 40.71 -18.07 5.82
CA PRO A 3 41.50 -17.04 6.48
C PRO A 3 40.55 -16.08 7.21
N TYR A 4 40.87 -15.76 8.47
CA TYR A 4 39.99 -14.89 9.31
C TYR A 4 40.34 -13.40 9.15
N VAL A 5 41.58 -13.11 8.83
CA VAL A 5 42.11 -11.72 8.72
C VAL A 5 41.96 -11.12 7.32
N GLU A 6 41.42 -11.86 6.38
CA GLU A 6 41.23 -11.46 4.99
C GLU A 6 39.83 -11.79 4.51
N VAL A 7 39.31 -11.06 3.53
CA VAL A 7 38.10 -11.47 2.82
C VAL A 7 38.43 -12.72 2.00
N PRO A 8 37.74 -13.85 2.23
CA PRO A 8 38.08 -15.09 1.56
C PRO A 8 37.89 -14.98 0.05
N ARG A 9 38.87 -15.46 -0.72
CA ARG A 9 38.82 -15.46 -2.18
C ARG A 9 37.71 -16.37 -2.69
N ILE A 10 37.05 -15.96 -3.77
CA ILE A 10 36.20 -16.85 -4.56
C ILE A 10 37.13 -17.76 -5.40
N VAL A 11 36.91 -19.07 -5.25
CA VAL A 11 37.68 -20.09 -6.00
C VAL A 11 36.74 -20.72 -7.03
N PHE A 12 37.21 -20.84 -8.24
CA PHE A 12 36.56 -21.55 -9.33
C PHE A 12 37.40 -22.79 -9.67
N ASP A 13 36.73 -23.93 -9.90
CA ASP A 13 37.38 -25.19 -10.26
C ASP A 13 37.20 -25.57 -11.75
N GLY A 14 36.53 -24.70 -12.51
CA GLY A 14 36.29 -24.90 -13.95
C GLY A 14 35.31 -26.01 -14.30
N LYS A 15 34.60 -26.55 -13.30
CA LYS A 15 33.54 -27.57 -13.48
C LYS A 15 32.19 -26.92 -13.27
N SER A 16 31.32 -26.97 -14.27
CA SER A 16 29.94 -26.53 -14.16
C SER A 16 28.98 -27.70 -13.92
N VAL A 17 27.86 -27.46 -13.28
CA VAL A 17 26.74 -28.40 -13.17
C VAL A 17 25.58 -27.90 -14.01
N PRO A 18 24.76 -28.80 -14.62
CA PRO A 18 23.61 -28.40 -15.40
C PRO A 18 22.55 -27.74 -14.53
N MET A 19 21.78 -26.81 -15.12
CA MET A 19 20.60 -26.24 -14.51
C MET A 19 19.44 -27.24 -14.69
N GLU A 20 18.90 -27.70 -13.60
CA GLU A 20 17.79 -28.66 -13.51
C GLU A 20 16.75 -28.13 -12.52
N PRO A 21 15.82 -27.25 -12.98
CA PRO A 21 14.85 -26.64 -12.08
C PRO A 21 13.98 -27.64 -11.35
N ALA A 22 13.64 -27.36 -10.10
CA ALA A 22 12.66 -28.15 -9.38
C ALA A 22 11.32 -28.15 -10.12
N ASN A 23 10.67 -29.31 -10.22
CA ASN A 23 9.36 -29.43 -10.88
C ASN A 23 8.30 -28.58 -10.20
N ASP A 24 8.29 -28.61 -8.87
CA ASP A 24 7.47 -27.71 -8.03
C ASP A 24 8.41 -27.02 -7.05
N PHE A 25 8.35 -25.69 -7.02
CA PHE A 25 9.09 -24.91 -6.05
C PHE A 25 8.16 -23.94 -5.31
N PHE A 26 8.51 -23.65 -4.06
CA PHE A 26 7.67 -22.93 -3.12
C PHE A 26 8.52 -22.18 -2.08
N ILE A 27 7.85 -21.36 -1.29
CA ILE A 27 8.44 -20.58 -0.21
C ILE A 27 8.07 -21.24 1.13
N THR A 28 9.01 -21.24 2.08
CA THR A 28 8.75 -21.44 3.50
C THR A 28 9.08 -20.18 4.26
N ASP A 29 8.29 -19.86 5.26
CA ASP A 29 8.45 -18.65 6.06
C ASP A 29 9.19 -18.94 7.38
N THR A 30 10.13 -18.06 7.74
CA THR A 30 10.85 -18.09 9.03
C THR A 30 10.74 -16.78 9.81
N THR A 31 9.74 -15.94 9.46
CA THR A 31 9.51 -14.64 10.12
C THR A 31 9.34 -14.77 11.64
N PHE A 32 8.69 -15.85 12.10
CA PHE A 32 8.41 -16.08 13.52
C PHE A 32 9.50 -16.86 14.25
N ARG A 33 10.52 -17.33 13.54
CA ARG A 33 11.68 -17.97 14.11
C ARG A 33 12.93 -17.12 13.93
N ASP A 34 13.56 -17.13 12.76
CA ASP A 34 14.80 -16.39 12.50
C ASP A 34 14.56 -14.89 12.41
N GLY A 35 13.49 -14.48 11.75
CA GLY A 35 13.07 -13.10 11.65
C GLY A 35 12.81 -12.46 13.02
N GLN A 36 12.28 -13.21 13.98
CA GLN A 36 12.02 -12.71 15.33
C GLN A 36 13.29 -12.54 16.18
N GLN A 37 14.38 -13.26 15.88
CA GLN A 37 15.62 -13.19 16.64
C GLN A 37 16.31 -11.82 16.53
N ALA A 38 16.17 -11.16 15.39
CA ALA A 38 16.78 -9.85 15.13
C ALA A 38 15.90 -8.65 15.54
N ARG A 39 14.81 -8.88 16.28
CA ARG A 39 13.80 -7.86 16.55
C ARG A 39 13.28 -7.95 17.99
N PRO A 40 12.63 -6.88 18.49
CA PRO A 40 11.80 -7.00 19.69
C PRO A 40 10.76 -8.11 19.49
N PRO A 41 10.50 -8.95 20.52
CA PRO A 41 9.58 -10.07 20.40
C PRO A 41 8.17 -9.61 20.02
N TYR A 42 7.56 -10.29 19.06
CA TYR A 42 6.15 -10.05 18.72
C TYR A 42 5.25 -10.48 19.88
N LYS A 43 4.14 -9.76 20.06
CA LYS A 43 3.01 -10.23 20.87
C LYS A 43 2.26 -11.33 20.12
N VAL A 44 1.46 -12.12 20.85
CA VAL A 44 0.65 -13.18 20.24
C VAL A 44 -0.25 -12.63 19.12
N GLU A 45 -0.92 -11.51 19.38
CA GLU A 45 -1.82 -10.86 18.41
C GLU A 45 -1.09 -10.47 17.12
N HIS A 46 0.16 -9.98 17.24
CA HIS A 46 0.97 -9.63 16.07
C HIS A 46 1.30 -10.88 15.24
N ILE A 47 1.70 -11.98 15.90
CA ILE A 47 2.02 -13.25 15.23
C ILE A 47 0.80 -13.77 14.47
N VAL A 48 -0.36 -13.81 15.12
CA VAL A 48 -1.61 -14.31 14.52
C VAL A 48 -2.01 -13.48 13.31
N ARG A 49 -1.94 -12.15 13.42
CA ARG A 49 -2.28 -11.24 12.31
C ARG A 49 -1.30 -11.37 11.14
N ILE A 50 -0.01 -11.44 11.42
CA ILE A 50 1.02 -11.62 10.37
C ILE A 50 0.84 -12.98 9.69
N TYR A 51 0.55 -14.04 10.44
CA TYR A 51 0.30 -15.38 9.90
C TYR A 51 -0.94 -15.40 8.98
N ASP A 52 -2.03 -14.73 9.37
CA ASP A 52 -3.21 -14.56 8.51
C ASP A 52 -2.87 -13.82 7.21
N MET A 53 -2.08 -12.74 7.30
CA MET A 53 -1.63 -12.03 6.10
C MET A 53 -0.72 -12.90 5.21
N LEU A 54 0.14 -13.76 5.79
CA LEU A 54 0.95 -14.72 5.02
C LEU A 54 0.07 -15.73 4.27
N ALA A 55 -1.00 -16.23 4.90
CA ALA A 55 -1.94 -17.14 4.26
C ALA A 55 -2.67 -16.46 3.08
N ARG A 56 -3.10 -15.22 3.25
CA ARG A 56 -3.73 -14.41 2.18
C ARG A 56 -2.75 -14.11 1.06
N LEU A 57 -1.51 -13.75 1.38
CA LEU A 57 -0.45 -13.49 0.42
C LEU A 57 -0.14 -14.73 -0.42
N GLY A 58 0.10 -15.88 0.23
CA GLY A 58 0.48 -17.13 -0.43
C GLY A 58 -0.64 -17.77 -1.24
N GLY A 59 -1.87 -17.40 -0.97
CA GLY A 59 -3.06 -17.94 -1.63
C GLY A 59 -3.34 -19.42 -1.32
N PRO A 60 -4.36 -19.98 -1.96
CA PRO A 60 -4.86 -21.33 -1.61
C PRO A 60 -3.97 -22.48 -2.12
N ASN A 61 -3.06 -22.20 -3.05
CA ASN A 61 -2.27 -23.23 -3.73
C ASN A 61 -0.93 -23.56 -3.05
N GLY A 62 -0.68 -22.97 -1.86
CA GLY A 62 0.48 -23.28 -1.04
C GLY A 62 1.81 -22.79 -1.59
N VAL A 63 1.82 -21.61 -2.22
CA VAL A 63 3.09 -20.97 -2.64
C VAL A 63 3.93 -20.62 -1.42
N ILE A 64 3.32 -20.11 -0.35
CA ILE A 64 3.94 -20.08 0.99
C ILE A 64 3.46 -21.35 1.71
N ARG A 65 4.29 -22.41 1.71
CA ARG A 65 3.85 -23.74 2.08
C ARG A 65 3.87 -24.01 3.58
N ALA A 66 4.85 -23.47 4.29
CA ALA A 66 4.98 -23.65 5.73
C ALA A 66 5.52 -22.39 6.40
N SER A 67 5.20 -22.22 7.68
CA SER A 67 5.76 -21.19 8.55
C SER A 67 6.34 -21.82 9.81
N GLU A 68 7.55 -21.40 10.18
CA GLU A 68 8.35 -21.99 11.25
C GLU A 68 8.29 -21.16 12.52
N PHE A 69 8.01 -21.81 13.66
CA PHE A 69 7.82 -21.16 14.95
C PHE A 69 8.78 -21.70 16.02
N PHE A 70 9.17 -20.84 16.96
CA PHE A 70 9.67 -21.26 18.26
C PHE A 70 8.53 -21.84 19.11
N LEU A 71 8.89 -22.77 20.03
CA LEU A 71 7.94 -23.49 20.88
C LEU A 71 8.27 -23.39 22.37
N TYR A 72 9.30 -22.63 22.77
CA TYR A 72 9.85 -22.72 24.12
C TYR A 72 9.07 -21.95 25.18
N SER A 73 8.54 -20.77 24.84
CA SER A 73 7.77 -19.96 25.79
C SER A 73 6.27 -20.26 25.72
N ASP A 74 5.54 -19.94 26.80
CA ASP A 74 4.07 -20.02 26.79
C ASP A 74 3.46 -19.10 25.72
N LYS A 75 4.07 -17.95 25.50
CA LYS A 75 3.70 -17.02 24.44
C LYS A 75 3.80 -17.70 23.05
N ASP A 76 4.91 -18.38 22.77
CA ASP A 76 5.12 -19.02 21.46
C ASP A 76 4.10 -20.15 21.25
N ARG A 77 3.85 -20.96 22.26
CA ARG A 77 2.84 -22.03 22.21
C ARG A 77 1.42 -21.48 22.04
N GLU A 78 1.10 -20.41 22.72
CA GLU A 78 -0.19 -19.73 22.54
C GLU A 78 -0.36 -19.16 21.12
N ALA A 79 0.68 -18.51 20.59
CA ALA A 79 0.66 -18.01 19.21
C ALA A 79 0.45 -19.16 18.21
N VAL A 80 1.17 -20.27 18.34
CA VAL A 80 1.00 -21.46 17.49
C VAL A 80 -0.43 -22.00 17.54
N ARG A 81 -1.00 -22.16 18.74
CA ARG A 81 -2.38 -22.65 18.91
C ARG A 81 -3.38 -21.73 18.19
N ARG A 82 -3.28 -20.43 18.40
CA ARG A 82 -4.17 -19.45 17.75
C ARG A 82 -3.99 -19.38 16.24
N CYS A 83 -2.77 -19.56 15.72
CA CYS A 83 -2.54 -19.68 14.27
C CYS A 83 -3.21 -20.94 13.71
N GLN A 84 -3.13 -22.09 14.40
CA GLN A 84 -3.81 -23.31 14.00
C GLN A 84 -5.35 -23.17 14.03
N GLU A 85 -5.89 -22.44 15.00
CA GLU A 85 -7.33 -22.16 15.13
C GLU A 85 -7.90 -21.34 13.95
N LEU A 86 -7.08 -20.59 13.21
CA LEU A 86 -7.51 -19.90 11.99
C LEU A 86 -7.91 -20.88 10.87
N GLY A 87 -7.44 -22.12 10.92
CA GLY A 87 -7.85 -23.18 9.99
C GLY A 87 -7.32 -23.04 8.56
N HIS A 88 -6.29 -22.23 8.34
CA HIS A 88 -5.65 -22.12 7.03
C HIS A 88 -4.98 -23.44 6.64
N THR A 89 -5.16 -23.87 5.38
CA THR A 89 -4.43 -25.01 4.83
C THR A 89 -2.96 -24.68 4.65
N TYR A 90 -2.68 -23.48 4.20
CA TYR A 90 -1.33 -22.93 4.02
C TYR A 90 -1.23 -21.50 4.58
N PRO A 91 -0.04 -21.14 5.14
CA PRO A 91 1.12 -22.01 5.40
C PRO A 91 0.86 -23.01 6.53
N GLU A 92 1.42 -24.23 6.41
CA GLU A 92 1.41 -25.19 7.51
C GLU A 92 2.27 -24.67 8.67
N VAL A 93 1.78 -24.85 9.90
CA VAL A 93 2.55 -24.48 11.09
C VAL A 93 3.57 -25.57 11.40
N THR A 94 4.86 -25.22 11.42
CA THR A 94 5.96 -26.13 11.76
C THR A 94 6.76 -25.60 12.95
N GLY A 95 7.40 -26.49 13.69
CA GLY A 95 8.22 -26.13 14.84
C GLY A 95 9.71 -26.02 14.50
N TRP A 96 10.43 -25.34 15.38
CA TRP A 96 11.88 -25.39 15.44
C TRP A 96 12.31 -25.68 16.89
N ILE A 97 13.20 -26.66 17.04
CA ILE A 97 13.72 -27.08 18.34
C ILE A 97 15.24 -27.28 18.29
N ARG A 98 15.84 -27.27 19.47
CA ARG A 98 17.20 -27.75 19.63
C ARG A 98 17.23 -29.28 19.43
N ALA A 99 18.40 -29.77 19.12
CA ALA A 99 18.60 -31.24 18.96
C ALA A 99 18.67 -31.92 20.33
N THR A 100 17.53 -32.01 21.05
CA THR A 100 17.38 -32.73 22.31
C THR A 100 16.10 -33.58 22.30
N LYS A 101 16.14 -34.76 22.96
CA LYS A 101 15.00 -35.70 23.00
C LYS A 101 13.79 -35.12 23.75
N GLU A 102 14.04 -34.31 24.75
CA GLU A 102 13.02 -33.68 25.58
C GLU A 102 12.17 -32.70 24.76
N ASP A 103 12.78 -31.99 23.81
CA ASP A 103 12.11 -31.00 22.99
C ASP A 103 11.08 -31.63 22.02
N PHE A 104 11.22 -32.91 21.64
CA PHE A 104 10.24 -33.60 20.78
C PHE A 104 8.85 -33.71 21.42
N GLN A 105 8.76 -33.84 22.76
CA GLN A 105 7.49 -33.85 23.45
C GLN A 105 6.73 -32.53 23.32
N ILE A 106 7.45 -31.41 23.24
CA ILE A 106 6.83 -30.10 23.02
C ILE A 106 6.16 -30.07 21.65
N VAL A 107 6.86 -30.51 20.61
CA VAL A 107 6.33 -30.55 19.23
C VAL A 107 5.06 -31.42 19.17
N LYS A 108 5.11 -32.59 19.77
CA LYS A 108 3.98 -33.52 19.83
C LYS A 108 2.78 -32.96 20.61
N SER A 109 3.04 -32.30 21.74
CA SER A 109 1.98 -31.69 22.57
C SER A 109 1.24 -30.56 21.85
N MET A 110 1.89 -29.92 20.88
CA MET A 110 1.31 -28.90 20.02
C MET A 110 0.58 -29.46 18.79
N GLY A 111 0.54 -30.78 18.61
CA GLY A 111 -0.08 -31.44 17.46
C GLY A 111 0.65 -31.22 16.14
N LEU A 112 1.91 -30.76 16.17
CA LEU A 112 2.70 -30.53 14.98
C LEU A 112 3.24 -31.83 14.39
N LYS A 113 3.25 -31.94 13.07
CA LYS A 113 3.70 -33.13 12.33
C LYS A 113 5.16 -33.04 11.91
N GLU A 114 5.70 -31.81 11.80
CA GLU A 114 7.06 -31.53 11.34
C GLU A 114 7.79 -30.58 12.29
N THR A 115 9.08 -30.81 12.47
CA THR A 115 9.97 -29.91 13.19
C THR A 115 11.34 -29.80 12.52
N GLY A 116 11.93 -28.60 12.58
CA GLY A 116 13.35 -28.39 12.29
C GLY A 116 14.24 -28.77 13.48
N ILE A 117 15.38 -29.39 13.20
CA ILE A 117 16.43 -29.72 14.16
C ILE A 117 17.75 -29.09 13.72
N LEU A 118 18.43 -28.41 14.63
CA LEU A 118 19.72 -27.80 14.32
C LEU A 118 20.83 -28.89 14.27
N THR A 119 21.44 -29.06 13.09
CA THR A 119 22.54 -29.98 12.85
C THR A 119 23.75 -29.21 12.32
N SER A 120 24.62 -28.74 13.21
CA SER A 120 25.82 -27.97 12.83
C SER A 120 26.75 -28.80 11.97
N ALA A 121 27.19 -28.27 10.84
CA ALA A 121 27.82 -29.04 9.76
C ALA A 121 29.30 -28.71 9.51
N SER A 122 29.76 -27.50 9.84
CA SER A 122 31.15 -27.10 9.61
C SER A 122 32.09 -27.52 10.75
N ASP A 123 33.35 -27.69 10.43
CA ASP A 123 34.40 -27.98 11.40
C ASP A 123 34.51 -26.87 12.47
N TYR A 124 34.21 -25.62 12.12
CA TYR A 124 34.15 -24.53 13.09
C TYR A 124 33.13 -24.81 14.21
N HIS A 125 31.98 -25.31 13.85
CA HIS A 125 30.93 -25.65 14.81
C HIS A 125 31.22 -26.98 15.49
N ILE A 126 31.62 -28.00 14.76
CA ILE A 126 31.87 -29.35 15.30
C ILE A 126 33.01 -29.32 16.33
N PHE A 127 34.16 -28.78 15.96
CA PHE A 127 35.35 -28.82 16.83
C PHE A 127 35.40 -27.68 17.83
N LEU A 128 35.04 -26.44 17.45
CA LEU A 128 35.24 -25.28 18.32
C LEU A 128 34.02 -25.02 19.22
N LYS A 129 32.78 -25.14 18.68
CA LYS A 129 31.52 -24.89 19.41
C LYS A 129 31.09 -26.13 20.19
N LEU A 130 30.98 -27.29 19.54
CA LEU A 130 30.45 -28.51 20.13
C LEU A 130 31.54 -29.38 20.81
N LYS A 131 32.82 -29.13 20.52
CA LYS A 131 33.96 -29.88 21.06
C LYS A 131 33.84 -31.39 20.85
N LYS A 132 33.43 -31.79 19.66
CA LYS A 132 33.23 -33.20 19.26
C LYS A 132 34.01 -33.50 17.99
N THR A 133 34.20 -34.79 17.72
CA THR A 133 34.69 -35.27 16.42
C THR A 133 33.52 -35.40 15.45
N ARG A 134 33.80 -35.38 14.12
CA ARG A 134 32.80 -35.62 13.07
C ARG A 134 32.02 -36.92 13.30
N LYS A 135 32.71 -38.00 13.66
CA LYS A 135 32.08 -39.28 13.95
C LYS A 135 31.11 -39.21 15.14
N GLN A 136 31.50 -38.57 16.23
CA GLN A 136 30.65 -38.41 17.41
C GLN A 136 29.41 -37.58 17.12
N ILE A 137 29.56 -36.51 16.35
CA ILE A 137 28.41 -35.66 16.05
C ILE A 137 27.45 -36.29 15.04
N MET A 138 27.98 -37.03 14.07
CA MET A 138 27.17 -37.80 13.12
C MET A 138 26.28 -38.80 13.84
N HIS A 139 26.85 -39.65 14.71
CA HIS A 139 26.07 -40.61 15.50
C HIS A 139 25.02 -39.90 16.35
N HIS A 140 25.42 -38.83 17.02
CA HIS A 140 24.48 -38.07 17.84
C HIS A 140 23.28 -37.54 17.07
N TYR A 141 23.50 -36.99 15.87
CA TYR A 141 22.42 -36.45 15.03
C TYR A 141 21.54 -37.57 14.46
N LEU A 142 22.10 -38.71 14.05
CA LEU A 142 21.33 -39.85 13.58
C LEU A 142 20.44 -40.42 14.70
N ASP A 143 20.98 -40.54 15.92
CA ASP A 143 20.22 -40.99 17.09
C ASP A 143 19.07 -40.04 17.44
N LEU A 144 19.28 -38.72 17.29
CA LEU A 144 18.26 -37.72 17.54
C LEU A 144 17.16 -37.74 16.48
N VAL A 145 17.52 -37.83 15.19
CA VAL A 145 16.54 -37.92 14.10
C VAL A 145 15.72 -39.22 14.25
N SER A 146 16.36 -40.37 14.53
CA SER A 146 15.64 -41.59 14.80
C SER A 146 14.66 -41.43 15.97
N ALA A 147 15.11 -40.88 17.09
CA ALA A 147 14.25 -40.65 18.25
C ALA A 147 13.05 -39.69 17.96
N ALA A 148 13.24 -38.70 17.10
CA ALA A 148 12.16 -37.83 16.67
C ALA A 148 11.09 -38.55 15.84
N LEU A 149 11.53 -39.40 14.92
CA LEU A 149 10.64 -40.25 14.12
C LEU A 149 9.91 -41.30 14.98
N ASP A 150 10.61 -41.91 15.92
CA ASP A 150 10.06 -42.88 16.89
C ASP A 150 9.04 -42.21 17.84
N ALA A 151 9.22 -40.93 18.14
CA ALA A 151 8.25 -40.13 18.90
C ALA A 151 6.94 -39.87 18.14
N GLY A 152 6.88 -40.19 16.85
CA GLY A 152 5.68 -40.15 16.03
C GLY A 152 5.57 -38.90 15.12
N LEU A 153 6.67 -38.18 14.87
CA LEU A 153 6.70 -37.14 13.87
C LEU A 153 6.62 -37.72 12.45
N ASP A 154 5.96 -37.02 11.54
CA ASP A 154 5.84 -37.42 10.14
C ASP A 154 7.04 -36.99 9.32
N ALA A 155 7.63 -35.86 9.70
CA ALA A 155 8.80 -35.29 9.04
C ALA A 155 9.77 -34.64 10.04
N VAL A 156 11.06 -34.76 9.76
CA VAL A 156 12.15 -34.06 10.45
C VAL A 156 12.97 -33.28 9.43
N ARG A 157 13.21 -32.00 9.69
CA ARG A 157 14.05 -31.15 8.83
C ARG A 157 15.39 -30.90 9.50
N CYS A 158 16.46 -31.46 8.94
CA CYS A 158 17.83 -31.31 9.42
C CYS A 158 18.41 -29.99 8.87
N HIS A 159 18.69 -29.03 9.75
CA HIS A 159 19.30 -27.76 9.40
C HIS A 159 20.82 -27.88 9.40
N LEU A 160 21.45 -28.04 8.25
CA LEU A 160 22.90 -28.14 8.09
C LEU A 160 23.56 -26.76 8.29
N GLU A 161 23.70 -26.34 9.54
CA GLU A 161 24.24 -25.03 9.93
C GLU A 161 25.67 -24.86 9.43
N ASP A 162 25.94 -23.71 8.79
CA ASP A 162 27.25 -23.31 8.26
C ASP A 162 27.75 -24.20 7.10
N ILE A 163 26.85 -24.56 6.20
CA ILE A 163 27.13 -25.45 5.06
C ILE A 163 28.21 -24.90 4.13
N THR A 164 28.30 -23.58 3.95
CA THR A 164 29.25 -22.90 3.06
C THR A 164 30.70 -22.93 3.55
N ARG A 165 30.96 -23.49 4.74
CA ARG A 165 32.28 -23.76 5.29
C ARG A 165 32.48 -25.22 5.69
N ALA A 166 31.53 -26.10 5.35
CA ALA A 166 31.59 -27.51 5.69
C ALA A 166 32.49 -28.32 4.73
N ASP A 167 32.99 -29.45 5.18
CA ASP A 167 33.69 -30.44 4.36
C ASP A 167 32.68 -31.39 3.72
N PHE A 168 32.43 -31.22 2.42
CA PHE A 168 31.47 -32.04 1.68
C PHE A 168 31.87 -33.50 1.63
N GLU A 169 33.10 -33.79 1.21
CA GLU A 169 33.58 -35.17 1.06
C GLU A 169 33.74 -35.87 2.40
N GLY A 170 34.36 -35.19 3.37
CA GLY A 170 34.70 -35.79 4.65
C GLY A 170 33.58 -35.84 5.69
N PHE A 171 32.45 -35.12 5.47
CA PHE A 171 31.38 -35.08 6.44
C PHE A 171 29.98 -34.98 5.82
N ILE A 172 29.72 -34.06 4.92
CA ILE A 172 28.34 -33.76 4.47
C ILE A 172 27.75 -34.92 3.68
N ILE A 173 28.44 -35.39 2.65
CA ILE A 173 27.97 -36.50 1.80
C ILE A 173 27.71 -37.75 2.62
N PRO A 174 28.66 -38.28 3.43
CA PRO A 174 28.39 -39.46 4.27
C PRO A 174 27.25 -39.26 5.26
N PHE A 175 27.14 -38.06 5.87
CA PHE A 175 26.08 -37.80 6.85
C PHE A 175 24.70 -37.76 6.20
N VAL A 176 24.55 -37.11 5.06
CA VAL A 176 23.27 -36.98 4.35
C VAL A 176 22.85 -38.36 3.78
N GLN A 177 23.80 -39.14 3.25
CA GLN A 177 23.52 -40.53 2.80
C GLN A 177 22.95 -41.36 3.95
N HIS A 178 23.53 -41.33 5.15
CA HIS A 178 22.98 -42.02 6.32
C HIS A 178 21.58 -41.51 6.73
N LEU A 179 21.30 -40.22 6.57
CA LEU A 179 19.95 -39.65 6.77
C LEU A 179 18.96 -40.22 5.75
N MET A 180 19.35 -40.37 4.49
CA MET A 180 18.50 -40.97 3.45
C MET A 180 18.27 -42.49 3.69
N ASP A 181 19.29 -43.22 4.13
CA ASP A 181 19.14 -44.61 4.57
C ASP A 181 18.11 -44.73 5.72
N LEU A 182 18.20 -43.83 6.70
CA LEU A 182 17.25 -43.78 7.82
C LEU A 182 15.83 -43.43 7.35
N ALA A 183 15.69 -42.50 6.40
CA ALA A 183 14.40 -42.16 5.81
C ALA A 183 13.76 -43.37 5.11
N GLN A 184 14.56 -44.12 4.33
CA GLN A 184 14.12 -45.33 3.65
C GLN A 184 13.69 -46.43 4.65
N GLN A 185 14.46 -46.66 5.71
CA GLN A 185 14.19 -47.65 6.72
C GLN A 185 12.92 -47.32 7.53
N SER A 186 12.77 -46.06 7.95
CA SER A 186 11.63 -45.61 8.74
C SER A 186 10.36 -45.37 7.92
N LYS A 187 10.48 -45.25 6.59
CA LYS A 187 9.42 -44.79 5.67
C LYS A 187 8.84 -43.43 6.05
N LYS A 188 9.68 -42.55 6.61
CA LYS A 188 9.34 -41.18 7.03
C LYS A 188 10.15 -40.17 6.24
N VAL A 189 9.71 -38.91 6.26
CA VAL A 189 10.35 -37.84 5.53
C VAL A 189 11.49 -37.23 6.36
N ILE A 190 12.69 -37.16 5.78
CA ILE A 190 13.83 -36.42 6.35
C ILE A 190 14.23 -35.35 5.35
N LYS A 191 13.86 -34.12 5.63
CA LYS A 191 14.18 -32.95 4.83
C LYS A 191 15.56 -32.42 5.19
N ILE A 192 16.25 -31.88 4.18
CA ILE A 192 17.58 -31.30 4.35
C ILE A 192 17.50 -29.80 4.05
N ARG A 193 17.77 -28.98 5.07
CA ARG A 193 17.92 -27.53 4.92
C ARG A 193 19.39 -27.16 4.83
N LEU A 194 19.80 -26.60 3.71
CA LEU A 194 21.14 -26.08 3.50
C LEU A 194 21.22 -24.66 4.03
N CYS A 195 21.98 -24.45 5.11
CA CYS A 195 22.01 -23.16 5.81
C CYS A 195 23.31 -22.41 5.48
N ASP A 196 23.22 -21.42 4.60
CA ASP A 196 24.29 -20.45 4.37
C ASP A 196 24.35 -19.42 5.52
N THR A 197 24.79 -19.91 6.66
CA THR A 197 24.77 -19.19 7.95
C THR A 197 25.57 -17.88 7.88
N MET A 198 26.60 -17.81 7.05
CA MET A 198 27.50 -16.65 6.93
C MET A 198 27.20 -15.79 5.69
N GLY A 199 26.13 -16.08 4.95
CA GLY A 199 25.78 -15.37 3.73
C GLY A 199 26.84 -15.45 2.65
N TYR A 200 27.61 -16.55 2.62
CA TYR A 200 28.84 -16.68 1.85
C TYR A 200 28.68 -17.57 0.60
N GLY A 201 27.48 -18.09 0.36
CA GLY A 201 27.09 -18.84 -0.83
C GLY A 201 27.23 -18.03 -2.12
N LEU A 202 27.42 -18.73 -3.23
CA LEU A 202 27.61 -18.15 -4.55
C LEU A 202 26.64 -18.78 -5.56
N PRO A 203 25.95 -17.97 -6.37
CA PRO A 203 25.03 -18.45 -7.41
C PRO A 203 25.76 -19.01 -8.65
N TYR A 204 27.09 -19.08 -8.63
CA TYR A 204 27.90 -19.43 -9.78
C TYR A 204 28.13 -20.95 -9.88
N PRO A 205 27.71 -21.61 -10.98
CA PRO A 205 27.86 -23.07 -11.14
C PRO A 205 29.29 -23.54 -11.21
N GLU A 206 30.24 -22.67 -11.59
CA GLU A 206 31.66 -23.00 -11.69
C GLU A 206 32.46 -22.67 -10.42
N ALA A 207 31.85 -22.05 -9.43
CA ALA A 207 32.48 -21.84 -8.14
C ALA A 207 32.72 -23.20 -7.44
N ALA A 208 33.85 -23.31 -6.74
CA ALA A 208 34.18 -24.55 -6.01
C ALA A 208 33.29 -24.76 -4.78
N LEU A 209 33.04 -26.03 -4.42
CA LEU A 209 32.49 -26.38 -3.11
C LEU A 209 33.46 -25.89 -1.98
N PRO A 210 32.90 -25.53 -0.82
CA PRO A 210 31.52 -25.64 -0.40
C PRO A 210 30.68 -24.37 -0.66
N ARG A 211 31.02 -23.54 -1.63
CA ARG A 211 30.39 -22.22 -1.80
C ARG A 211 29.38 -22.15 -2.94
N SER A 212 29.48 -22.98 -3.96
CA SER A 212 28.57 -22.99 -5.10
C SER A 212 27.20 -23.53 -4.71
N VAL A 213 26.15 -22.70 -4.67
CA VAL A 213 24.76 -23.14 -4.46
C VAL A 213 24.35 -24.19 -5.49
N PRO A 214 24.59 -23.98 -6.82
CA PRO A 214 24.34 -25.01 -7.82
C PRO A 214 24.95 -26.37 -7.50
N LYS A 215 26.23 -26.40 -7.15
CA LYS A 215 26.93 -27.66 -6.85
C LYS A 215 26.46 -28.30 -5.55
N MET A 216 26.16 -27.50 -4.52
CA MET A 216 25.60 -28.03 -3.28
C MET A 216 24.30 -28.78 -3.56
N ILE A 217 23.38 -28.18 -4.30
CA ILE A 217 22.09 -28.81 -4.64
C ILE A 217 22.32 -30.05 -5.52
N HIS A 218 23.18 -29.96 -6.53
CA HIS A 218 23.49 -31.09 -7.40
C HIS A 218 24.04 -32.29 -6.62
N VAL A 219 24.97 -32.06 -5.69
CA VAL A 219 25.52 -33.13 -4.82
C VAL A 219 24.43 -33.75 -3.93
N MET A 220 23.55 -32.91 -3.34
CA MET A 220 22.44 -33.43 -2.52
C MET A 220 21.54 -34.37 -3.30
N ILE A 221 21.20 -34.03 -4.54
CA ILE A 221 20.29 -34.81 -5.38
C ILE A 221 21.00 -36.06 -5.93
N HIS A 222 22.13 -35.89 -6.59
CA HIS A 222 22.74 -36.93 -7.42
C HIS A 222 23.73 -37.83 -6.66
N GLU A 223 24.36 -37.33 -5.61
CA GLU A 223 25.31 -38.11 -4.82
C GLU A 223 24.74 -38.60 -3.49
N CYS A 224 23.88 -37.78 -2.86
CA CYS A 224 23.27 -38.16 -1.58
C CYS A 224 21.88 -38.79 -1.73
N GLY A 225 21.24 -38.69 -2.92
CA GLY A 225 19.92 -39.27 -3.19
C GLY A 225 18.76 -38.51 -2.51
N VAL A 226 18.92 -37.24 -2.17
CA VAL A 226 17.87 -36.45 -1.55
C VAL A 226 16.86 -36.01 -2.62
N PRO A 227 15.56 -36.32 -2.49
CA PRO A 227 14.54 -35.81 -3.38
C PRO A 227 14.52 -34.27 -3.36
N GLY A 228 14.38 -33.63 -4.51
CA GLY A 228 14.38 -32.17 -4.62
C GLY A 228 13.30 -31.49 -3.75
N GLU A 229 12.13 -32.14 -3.61
CA GLU A 229 11.02 -31.70 -2.74
C GLU A 229 11.33 -31.78 -1.23
N TRP A 230 12.42 -32.45 -0.86
CA TRP A 230 12.89 -32.51 0.53
C TRP A 230 14.07 -31.55 0.78
N LEU A 231 14.52 -30.84 -0.26
CA LEU A 231 15.57 -29.83 -0.13
C LEU A 231 14.99 -28.44 0.13
N GLU A 232 15.66 -27.72 1.02
CA GLU A 232 15.34 -26.36 1.37
C GLU A 232 16.61 -25.51 1.48
N TRP A 233 16.60 -24.35 0.86
CA TRP A 233 17.67 -23.35 0.97
C TRP A 233 17.33 -22.31 2.02
N HIS A 234 18.23 -22.04 2.95
CA HIS A 234 18.17 -20.96 3.94
C HIS A 234 19.48 -20.18 3.94
N GLY A 235 19.42 -18.87 3.85
CA GLY A 235 20.63 -18.04 3.77
C GLY A 235 20.51 -16.73 4.50
N HIS A 236 21.69 -16.06 4.67
CA HIS A 236 21.79 -14.71 5.20
C HIS A 236 22.39 -13.76 4.17
N ASN A 237 22.21 -12.43 4.38
CA ASN A 237 22.49 -11.40 3.38
C ASN A 237 23.85 -10.69 3.57
N ASP A 238 24.77 -11.30 4.31
CA ASP A 238 26.05 -10.66 4.67
C ASP A 238 26.87 -10.21 3.44
N PHE A 239 26.68 -10.86 2.29
CA PHE A 239 27.34 -10.51 1.02
C PHE A 239 26.36 -10.07 -0.08
N HIS A 240 25.17 -9.56 0.26
CA HIS A 240 24.15 -9.09 -0.68
C HIS A 240 23.72 -10.09 -1.77
N LYS A 241 23.70 -11.40 -1.46
CA LYS A 241 23.36 -12.46 -2.41
C LYS A 241 22.22 -13.35 -1.97
N VAL A 242 21.58 -13.04 -0.86
CA VAL A 242 20.64 -13.96 -0.21
C VAL A 242 19.44 -14.32 -1.11
N LEU A 243 18.82 -13.33 -1.77
CA LEU A 243 17.67 -13.57 -2.65
C LEU A 243 18.10 -14.36 -3.90
N VAL A 244 19.15 -13.93 -4.59
CA VAL A 244 19.61 -14.61 -5.78
C VAL A 244 20.09 -16.04 -5.49
N ASN A 245 20.66 -16.31 -4.31
CA ASN A 245 21.02 -17.68 -3.91
C ASN A 245 19.79 -18.55 -3.68
N ALA A 246 18.72 -18.01 -3.07
CA ALA A 246 17.46 -18.72 -2.85
C ALA A 246 16.79 -19.10 -4.19
N THR A 247 16.70 -18.18 -5.13
CA THR A 247 16.12 -18.44 -6.45
C THR A 247 17.03 -19.31 -7.32
N THR A 248 18.34 -19.20 -7.17
CA THR A 248 19.30 -20.13 -7.78
C THR A 248 19.07 -21.56 -7.30
N ALA A 249 18.80 -21.76 -6.00
CA ALA A 249 18.52 -23.10 -5.49
C ALA A 249 17.30 -23.75 -6.17
N TRP A 250 16.22 -23.00 -6.44
CA TRP A 250 15.08 -23.48 -7.23
C TRP A 250 15.48 -23.94 -8.63
N LEU A 251 16.34 -23.16 -9.30
CA LEU A 251 16.79 -23.45 -10.67
C LEU A 251 17.68 -24.67 -10.78
N TYR A 252 18.24 -25.14 -9.65
CA TYR A 252 19.10 -26.33 -9.62
C TYR A 252 18.47 -27.52 -8.88
N GLY A 253 17.14 -27.47 -8.60
CA GLY A 253 16.37 -28.63 -8.14
C GLY A 253 15.97 -28.63 -6.67
N CYS A 254 16.35 -27.59 -5.90
CA CYS A 254 15.85 -27.41 -4.53
C CYS A 254 14.43 -26.84 -4.56
N ALA A 255 13.46 -27.54 -3.97
CA ALA A 255 12.07 -27.10 -4.06
C ALA A 255 11.73 -25.91 -3.13
N ALA A 256 12.33 -25.83 -1.94
CA ALA A 256 11.96 -24.84 -0.94
C ALA A 256 13.00 -23.73 -0.80
N ALA A 257 12.56 -22.47 -0.83
CA ALA A 257 13.33 -21.31 -0.39
C ALA A 257 12.77 -20.80 0.95
N ASN A 258 13.61 -20.75 1.97
CA ASN A 258 13.25 -20.27 3.29
C ASN A 258 13.48 -18.77 3.40
N CYS A 259 12.40 -18.00 3.51
CA CYS A 259 12.37 -16.56 3.45
C CYS A 259 11.77 -15.94 4.72
N ALA A 260 11.94 -14.65 4.91
CA ALA A 260 11.27 -13.91 5.96
C ALA A 260 10.68 -12.61 5.40
N LEU A 261 9.56 -12.17 5.96
CA LEU A 261 8.97 -10.88 5.61
C LEU A 261 9.99 -9.76 5.81
N LEU A 262 10.08 -8.84 4.84
CA LEU A 262 11.02 -7.72 4.82
C LEU A 262 12.49 -8.13 5.00
N GLY A 263 12.80 -9.38 4.69
CA GLY A 263 14.16 -9.92 4.84
C GLY A 263 14.65 -9.99 6.28
N PHE A 264 13.76 -9.98 7.30
CA PHE A 264 14.19 -10.04 8.69
C PHE A 264 14.94 -11.32 9.01
N GLY A 265 15.96 -11.23 9.86
CA GLY A 265 16.79 -12.33 10.28
C GLY A 265 18.03 -11.83 11.00
N GLU A 266 18.81 -12.74 11.56
CA GLU A 266 20.04 -12.37 12.26
C GLU A 266 21.00 -11.57 11.35
N ARG A 267 21.74 -10.64 11.95
CA ARG A 267 22.71 -9.74 11.31
C ARG A 267 22.09 -8.95 10.13
N THR A 268 22.31 -9.40 8.91
CA THR A 268 21.89 -8.73 7.67
C THR A 268 20.61 -9.28 7.07
N GLY A 269 19.99 -10.27 7.74
CA GLY A 269 18.68 -10.81 7.41
C GLY A 269 18.69 -12.01 6.46
N ASN A 270 17.48 -12.51 6.18
CA ASN A 270 17.16 -13.66 5.35
C ASN A 270 16.73 -13.23 3.94
N PRO A 271 16.45 -14.18 3.02
CA PRO A 271 15.83 -13.81 1.75
C PRO A 271 14.51 -13.06 2.00
N PRO A 272 14.33 -11.86 1.43
CA PRO A 272 13.08 -11.13 1.57
C PRO A 272 11.94 -11.88 0.88
N LEU A 273 10.89 -12.20 1.64
CA LEU A 273 9.78 -13.02 1.16
C LEU A 273 9.06 -12.35 0.00
N GLU A 274 8.85 -11.03 0.05
CA GLU A 274 8.26 -10.26 -1.04
C GLU A 274 9.09 -10.30 -2.33
N GLY A 275 10.42 -10.32 -2.21
CA GLY A 275 11.31 -10.51 -3.36
C GLY A 275 11.19 -11.91 -3.94
N ALA A 276 11.16 -12.95 -3.08
CA ALA A 276 11.00 -14.34 -3.52
C ALA A 276 9.62 -14.58 -4.19
N ILE A 277 8.55 -13.91 -3.74
CA ILE A 277 7.24 -13.92 -4.40
C ILE A 277 7.33 -13.37 -5.82
N MET A 278 8.03 -12.25 -6.01
CA MET A 278 8.18 -11.65 -7.34
C MET A 278 9.01 -12.55 -8.27
N ASP A 279 10.10 -13.13 -7.77
CA ASP A 279 10.90 -14.11 -8.51
C ASP A 279 10.10 -15.37 -8.84
N TYR A 280 9.27 -15.87 -7.90
CA TYR A 280 8.38 -16.99 -8.15
C TYR A 280 7.44 -16.72 -9.32
N ILE A 281 6.74 -15.57 -9.31
CA ILE A 281 5.82 -15.17 -10.38
C ILE A 281 6.57 -15.02 -11.70
N ALA A 282 7.76 -14.40 -11.69
CA ALA A 282 8.57 -14.22 -12.89
C ALA A 282 9.04 -15.55 -13.49
N LEU A 283 9.39 -16.54 -12.67
CA LEU A 283 9.84 -17.86 -13.12
C LEU A 283 8.68 -18.75 -13.60
N LYS A 284 7.52 -18.68 -12.94
CA LYS A 284 6.33 -19.47 -13.32
C LYS A 284 5.52 -18.84 -14.46
N GLY A 285 5.58 -17.51 -14.62
CA GLY A 285 4.74 -16.77 -15.55
C GLY A 285 3.27 -16.69 -15.10
N ASP A 286 2.97 -17.04 -13.86
CA ASP A 286 1.64 -17.08 -13.26
C ASP A 286 1.72 -16.73 -11.77
N THR A 287 0.69 -16.07 -11.24
CA THR A 287 0.58 -15.74 -9.82
C THR A 287 0.25 -16.96 -8.97
N ASN A 288 -0.29 -18.02 -9.53
CA ASN A 288 -0.70 -19.25 -8.83
C ASN A 288 -1.56 -18.98 -7.56
N GLY A 289 -2.44 -17.98 -7.65
CA GLY A 289 -3.34 -17.60 -6.56
C GLY A 289 -2.73 -16.65 -5.52
N ILE A 290 -1.51 -16.17 -5.71
CA ILE A 290 -0.88 -15.15 -4.86
C ILE A 290 -1.65 -13.82 -4.95
N ASP A 291 -1.95 -13.20 -3.81
CA ASP A 291 -2.42 -11.81 -3.74
C ASP A 291 -1.27 -10.86 -3.36
N THR A 292 -0.56 -10.37 -4.37
CA THR A 292 0.60 -9.49 -4.19
C THR A 292 0.28 -8.15 -3.50
N ARG A 293 -0.99 -7.72 -3.48
CA ARG A 293 -1.41 -6.47 -2.81
C ARG A 293 -1.22 -6.54 -1.30
N VAL A 294 -1.27 -7.75 -0.75
CA VAL A 294 -1.02 -8.01 0.67
C VAL A 294 0.42 -7.63 1.08
N ILE A 295 1.38 -7.60 0.15
CA ILE A 295 2.75 -7.12 0.41
C ILE A 295 2.74 -5.69 0.97
N THR A 296 1.95 -4.81 0.38
CA THR A 296 1.81 -3.43 0.87
C THR A 296 1.09 -3.36 2.22
N GLU A 297 0.05 -4.17 2.42
CA GLU A 297 -0.65 -4.26 3.71
C GLU A 297 0.29 -4.73 4.84
N ILE A 298 1.13 -5.72 4.56
CA ILE A 298 2.16 -6.18 5.49
C ILE A 298 3.15 -5.06 5.82
N ALA A 299 3.71 -4.39 4.81
CA ALA A 299 4.66 -3.30 5.02
C ALA A 299 4.05 -2.16 5.85
N ASP A 300 2.81 -1.78 5.57
CA ASP A 300 2.05 -0.78 6.32
C ASP A 300 1.85 -1.22 7.78
N TYR A 301 1.49 -2.48 8.01
CA TYR A 301 1.33 -3.00 9.36
C TYR A 301 2.65 -2.98 10.14
N PHE A 302 3.75 -3.39 9.52
CA PHE A 302 5.07 -3.32 10.15
C PHE A 302 5.49 -1.89 10.47
N ALA A 303 5.27 -0.95 9.56
CA ALA A 303 5.65 0.45 9.76
C ALA A 303 4.76 1.16 10.80
N LYS A 304 3.43 1.04 10.67
CA LYS A 304 2.47 1.83 11.45
C LYS A 304 2.15 1.21 12.81
N ASP A 305 1.94 -0.10 12.86
CA ASP A 305 1.50 -0.80 14.08
C ASP A 305 2.68 -1.36 14.89
N LEU A 306 3.75 -1.80 14.22
CA LEU A 306 4.93 -2.37 14.87
C LEU A 306 6.11 -1.39 14.97
N GLY A 307 5.99 -0.18 14.43
CA GLY A 307 7.00 0.87 14.50
C GLY A 307 8.32 0.52 13.81
N VAL A 308 8.25 -0.27 12.73
CA VAL A 308 9.43 -0.67 11.96
C VAL A 308 9.82 0.43 11.00
N ASP A 309 11.05 0.88 11.07
CA ASP A 309 11.63 1.77 10.07
C ASP A 309 12.03 0.95 8.83
N ILE A 310 11.22 1.06 7.76
CA ILE A 310 11.50 0.45 6.47
C ILE A 310 12.31 1.46 5.64
N PRO A 311 13.53 1.12 5.18
CA PRO A 311 14.33 2.03 4.36
C PRO A 311 13.53 2.54 3.14
N PRO A 312 13.52 3.85 2.84
CA PRO A 312 12.72 4.40 1.75
C PRO A 312 13.00 3.75 0.39
N ASN A 313 14.22 3.33 0.14
CA ASN A 313 14.65 2.67 -1.10
C ASN A 313 14.55 1.13 -1.07
N TYR A 314 13.87 0.56 -0.07
CA TYR A 314 13.70 -0.89 0.01
C TYR A 314 12.81 -1.38 -1.15
N PRO A 315 13.21 -2.44 -1.89
CA PRO A 315 12.44 -2.94 -3.01
C PRO A 315 10.99 -3.30 -2.63
N PHE A 316 10.03 -2.98 -3.50
CA PHE A 316 8.59 -3.24 -3.40
C PHE A 316 7.86 -2.53 -2.25
N VAL A 317 8.46 -2.34 -1.09
CA VAL A 317 7.78 -1.87 0.14
C VAL A 317 8.26 -0.51 0.64
N GLY A 318 9.43 -0.05 0.27
CA GLY A 318 9.96 1.26 0.66
C GLY A 318 9.13 2.41 0.10
N SER A 319 9.12 3.54 0.79
CA SER A 319 8.30 4.70 0.38
C SER A 319 8.71 5.29 -0.98
N ASN A 320 9.94 5.05 -1.42
CA ASN A 320 10.49 5.51 -2.70
C ASN A 320 10.58 4.40 -3.77
N PHE A 321 10.07 3.22 -3.53
CA PHE A 321 10.20 2.08 -4.43
C PHE A 321 9.79 2.41 -5.88
N ASN A 322 8.64 3.05 -6.08
CA ASN A 322 8.09 3.40 -7.39
C ASN A 322 8.02 4.92 -7.60
N VAL A 323 8.96 5.65 -7.01
CA VAL A 323 9.02 7.11 -7.05
C VAL A 323 10.11 7.57 -8.01
N THR A 324 9.78 8.47 -8.94
CA THR A 324 10.75 9.17 -9.77
C THR A 324 10.89 10.63 -9.36
N SER A 325 12.10 11.18 -9.44
CA SER A 325 12.37 12.56 -9.05
C SER A 325 12.86 13.43 -10.22
N ALA A 326 13.34 12.81 -11.30
CA ALA A 326 13.85 13.56 -12.45
C ALA A 326 12.73 14.02 -13.38
N GLY A 327 12.75 15.30 -13.78
CA GLY A 327 11.70 15.89 -14.63
C GLY A 327 11.52 15.17 -15.97
N ILE A 328 12.60 14.66 -16.57
CA ILE A 328 12.54 13.90 -17.83
C ILE A 328 11.82 12.55 -17.63
N HIS A 329 12.01 11.89 -16.47
CA HIS A 329 11.31 10.66 -16.13
C HIS A 329 9.84 10.92 -15.84
N ALA A 330 9.53 12.01 -15.13
CA ALA A 330 8.16 12.43 -14.87
C ALA A 330 7.41 12.74 -16.17
N ASP A 331 8.03 13.43 -17.14
CA ASP A 331 7.44 13.68 -18.46
C ASP A 331 7.20 12.38 -19.25
N GLY A 332 8.08 11.39 -19.10
CA GLY A 332 7.88 10.04 -19.66
C GLY A 332 6.69 9.32 -19.05
N MET A 333 6.57 9.34 -17.73
CA MET A 333 5.46 8.71 -17.00
C MET A 333 4.10 9.37 -17.31
N LEU A 334 4.06 10.69 -17.51
CA LEU A 334 2.84 11.38 -17.98
C LEU A 334 2.37 10.92 -19.35
N LYS A 335 3.31 10.48 -20.20
CA LYS A 335 2.98 9.96 -21.53
C LYS A 335 2.52 8.51 -21.48
N ASN A 336 3.25 7.68 -20.76
CA ASN A 336 2.92 6.28 -20.48
C ASN A 336 3.78 5.79 -19.31
N GLU A 337 3.16 5.25 -18.25
CA GLU A 337 3.85 4.73 -17.07
C GLU A 337 4.78 3.55 -17.40
N GLU A 338 4.50 2.75 -18.44
CA GLU A 338 5.32 1.61 -18.88
C GLU A 338 6.74 2.02 -19.29
N ILE A 339 6.98 3.31 -19.58
CA ILE A 339 8.32 3.81 -19.92
C ILE A 339 9.30 3.62 -18.75
N TYR A 340 8.81 3.70 -17.50
CA TYR A 340 9.64 3.62 -16.30
C TYR A 340 9.18 2.58 -15.28
N ASN A 341 8.06 1.89 -15.52
CA ASN A 341 7.57 0.79 -14.70
C ASN A 341 7.48 -0.48 -15.54
N ILE A 342 8.14 -1.55 -15.12
CA ILE A 342 8.12 -2.84 -15.83
C ILE A 342 6.81 -3.60 -15.63
N PHE A 343 6.02 -3.23 -14.65
CA PHE A 343 4.66 -3.71 -14.40
C PHE A 343 3.82 -2.60 -13.74
N ASP A 344 2.51 -2.72 -13.80
CA ASP A 344 1.56 -1.82 -13.13
C ASP A 344 1.63 -1.99 -11.61
N THR A 345 2.38 -1.09 -10.95
CA THR A 345 2.60 -1.15 -9.50
C THR A 345 1.33 -0.86 -8.70
N ASN A 346 0.36 -0.16 -9.27
CA ASN A 346 -0.94 0.05 -8.63
C ASN A 346 -1.76 -1.24 -8.61
N LYS A 347 -1.88 -1.91 -9.75
CA LYS A 347 -2.63 -3.16 -9.87
C LYS A 347 -2.00 -4.30 -9.08
N ILE A 348 -0.68 -4.44 -9.14
CA ILE A 348 0.05 -5.57 -8.55
C ILE A 348 0.30 -5.38 -7.05
N LEU A 349 0.62 -4.16 -6.61
CA LEU A 349 1.02 -3.87 -5.23
C LEU A 349 0.07 -2.91 -4.49
N ASN A 350 -0.98 -2.41 -5.14
CA ASN A 350 -1.81 -1.32 -4.63
C ASN A 350 -0.96 -0.07 -4.29
N ARG A 351 0.07 0.20 -5.13
CA ARG A 351 1.01 1.32 -4.97
C ARG A 351 1.13 2.09 -6.28
N PRO A 352 0.31 3.14 -6.49
CA PRO A 352 0.41 3.94 -7.71
C PRO A 352 1.80 4.55 -7.85
N ALA A 353 2.26 4.68 -9.08
CA ALA A 353 3.52 5.34 -9.37
C ALA A 353 3.48 6.81 -8.90
N ARG A 354 4.59 7.30 -8.37
CA ARG A 354 4.67 8.63 -7.77
C ARG A 354 5.83 9.44 -8.34
N VAL A 355 5.67 10.75 -8.31
CA VAL A 355 6.73 11.70 -8.65
C VAL A 355 7.02 12.56 -7.44
N ASN A 356 8.27 12.55 -6.97
CA ASN A 356 8.72 13.50 -5.96
C ASN A 356 8.97 14.86 -6.62
N VAL A 357 8.50 15.91 -5.98
CA VAL A 357 8.75 17.28 -6.42
C VAL A 357 10.04 17.79 -5.76
N THR A 358 11.00 18.15 -6.62
CA THR A 358 12.29 18.75 -6.25
C THR A 358 12.64 19.85 -7.23
N ASP A 359 13.80 20.51 -7.06
CA ASP A 359 14.36 21.45 -8.04
C ASP A 359 14.57 20.84 -9.44
N LYS A 360 14.60 19.51 -9.56
CA LYS A 360 14.79 18.77 -10.82
C LYS A 360 13.48 18.30 -11.47
N SER A 361 12.34 18.48 -10.81
CA SER A 361 11.08 17.88 -11.27
C SER A 361 10.43 18.64 -12.44
N GLY A 362 10.70 19.92 -12.59
CA GLY A 362 10.07 20.76 -13.60
C GLY A 362 8.54 20.82 -13.48
N ILE A 363 7.87 21.55 -14.39
CA ILE A 363 6.40 21.66 -14.40
C ILE A 363 5.72 20.30 -14.66
N ALA A 364 6.34 19.44 -15.47
CA ALA A 364 5.79 18.11 -15.75
C ALA A 364 5.67 17.24 -14.49
N GLY A 365 6.67 17.27 -13.60
CA GLY A 365 6.61 16.56 -12.31
C GLY A 365 5.50 17.08 -11.40
N ILE A 366 5.31 18.39 -11.36
CA ILE A 366 4.23 19.05 -10.60
C ILE A 366 2.86 18.67 -11.18
N ALA A 367 2.71 18.70 -12.51
CA ALA A 367 1.49 18.29 -13.19
C ALA A 367 1.15 16.82 -12.89
N HIS A 368 2.14 15.93 -12.94
CA HIS A 368 1.96 14.52 -12.58
C HIS A 368 1.49 14.35 -11.12
N TRP A 369 2.16 15.04 -10.19
CA TRP A 369 1.77 14.98 -8.78
C TRP A 369 0.32 15.43 -8.57
N VAL A 370 -0.08 16.59 -9.15
CA VAL A 370 -1.44 17.14 -9.01
C VAL A 370 -2.48 16.21 -9.65
N ASN A 371 -2.23 15.74 -10.87
CA ASN A 371 -3.15 14.84 -11.57
C ASN A 371 -3.34 13.52 -10.80
N SER A 372 -2.26 12.94 -10.27
CA SER A 372 -2.30 11.71 -9.46
C SER A 372 -3.05 11.94 -8.14
N TYR A 373 -2.79 13.06 -7.46
CA TYR A 373 -3.45 13.39 -6.20
C TYR A 373 -4.97 13.57 -6.36
N LEU A 374 -5.39 14.25 -7.46
CA LEU A 374 -6.80 14.51 -7.76
C LEU A 374 -7.49 13.30 -8.45
N GLY A 375 -6.75 12.23 -8.78
CA GLY A 375 -7.30 11.07 -9.50
C GLY A 375 -7.83 11.40 -10.89
N LEU A 376 -7.27 12.43 -11.56
CA LEU A 376 -7.73 12.87 -12.87
C LEU A 376 -7.36 11.84 -13.93
N ARG A 377 -8.36 11.44 -14.73
CA ARG A 377 -8.16 10.57 -15.90
C ARG A 377 -7.45 11.35 -17.02
N PRO A 378 -6.81 10.67 -17.98
CA PRO A 378 -6.08 11.32 -19.08
C PRO A 378 -6.90 12.38 -19.83
N GLU A 379 -8.20 12.17 -20.01
CA GLU A 379 -9.10 13.09 -20.72
C GLU A 379 -9.38 14.39 -19.95
N GLY A 380 -9.24 14.37 -18.62
CA GLY A 380 -9.44 15.52 -17.72
C GLY A 380 -8.18 15.97 -17.02
N ALA A 381 -7.01 15.42 -17.39
CA ALA A 381 -5.75 15.76 -16.76
C ALA A 381 -5.34 17.22 -17.05
N LEU A 382 -4.80 17.88 -16.02
CA LEU A 382 -4.20 19.21 -16.15
C LEU A 382 -3.01 19.16 -17.09
N ASP A 383 -3.08 19.99 -18.16
CA ASP A 383 -1.94 20.21 -19.06
C ASP A 383 -0.85 21.02 -18.33
N LYS A 384 0.42 20.68 -18.58
CA LYS A 384 1.59 21.36 -18.01
C LYS A 384 1.66 22.88 -18.32
N ARG A 385 0.84 23.40 -19.24
CA ARG A 385 0.72 24.83 -19.56
C ARG A 385 -0.22 25.57 -18.62
N HIS A 386 -0.90 24.90 -17.72
CA HIS A 386 -1.84 25.53 -16.80
C HIS A 386 -1.13 26.58 -15.92
N PRO A 387 -1.65 27.83 -15.82
CA PRO A 387 -0.98 28.91 -15.07
C PRO A 387 -0.72 28.58 -13.61
N GLY A 388 -1.65 27.87 -12.96
CA GLY A 388 -1.51 27.44 -11.57
C GLY A 388 -0.32 26.50 -11.36
N LEU A 389 -0.04 25.59 -12.32
CA LEU A 389 1.15 24.72 -12.26
C LEU A 389 2.45 25.51 -12.43
N ALA A 390 2.44 26.55 -13.25
CA ALA A 390 3.59 27.46 -13.41
C ALA A 390 3.88 28.22 -12.10
N ALA A 391 2.84 28.68 -11.41
CA ALA A 391 2.97 29.37 -10.12
C ALA A 391 3.54 28.44 -9.04
N ILE A 392 3.06 27.20 -8.96
CA ILE A 392 3.60 26.17 -8.05
C ILE A 392 5.07 25.89 -8.37
N HIS A 393 5.43 25.79 -9.64
CA HIS A 393 6.81 25.55 -10.06
C HIS A 393 7.75 26.70 -9.65
N GLU A 394 7.30 27.95 -9.77
CA GLU A 394 8.08 29.11 -9.32
C GLU A 394 8.31 29.08 -7.81
N TRP A 395 7.26 28.80 -7.04
CA TRP A 395 7.37 28.60 -5.60
C TRP A 395 8.37 27.47 -5.24
N VAL A 396 8.34 26.33 -5.96
CA VAL A 396 9.31 25.25 -5.76
C VAL A 396 10.73 25.73 -5.96
N LYS A 397 11.02 26.49 -7.03
CA LYS A 397 12.35 27.07 -7.28
C LYS A 397 12.81 27.99 -6.15
N GLU A 398 11.91 28.83 -5.65
CA GLU A 398 12.21 29.72 -4.53
C GLU A 398 12.62 28.96 -3.27
N GLN A 399 11.95 27.82 -2.96
CA GLN A 399 12.32 26.98 -1.82
C GLN A 399 13.77 26.48 -1.92
N TYR A 400 14.20 26.04 -3.11
CA TYR A 400 15.57 25.55 -3.31
C TYR A 400 16.60 26.69 -3.43
N ALA A 401 16.21 27.82 -3.99
CA ALA A 401 17.05 29.04 -3.98
C ALA A 401 17.30 29.53 -2.54
N ALA A 402 16.33 29.32 -1.64
CA ALA A 402 16.48 29.60 -0.21
C ALA A 402 17.30 28.56 0.59
N GLY A 403 17.86 27.54 -0.10
CA GLY A 403 18.76 26.55 0.50
C GLY A 403 18.10 25.26 0.98
N ARG A 404 16.89 24.94 0.54
CA ARG A 404 16.24 23.67 0.85
C ARG A 404 17.03 22.47 0.30
N VAL A 405 17.15 21.41 1.09
CA VAL A 405 17.86 20.16 0.73
C VAL A 405 16.95 18.92 0.72
N THR A 406 15.66 19.09 1.13
CA THR A 406 14.66 18.01 1.14
C THR A 406 13.70 18.14 -0.04
N SER A 407 13.06 17.04 -0.46
CA SER A 407 11.94 17.11 -1.41
C SER A 407 10.77 17.94 -0.83
N ILE A 408 9.92 18.46 -1.68
CA ILE A 408 8.66 19.08 -1.26
C ILE A 408 7.74 17.95 -0.78
N SER A 409 7.19 18.09 0.40
CA SER A 409 6.26 17.12 0.97
C SER A 409 4.88 17.17 0.30
N ASP A 410 4.12 16.07 0.38
CA ASP A 410 2.74 16.03 -0.12
C ASP A 410 1.85 17.08 0.55
N ALA A 411 2.06 17.38 1.84
CA ALA A 411 1.33 18.42 2.56
C ALA A 411 1.59 19.83 2.00
N GLU A 412 2.85 20.15 1.70
CA GLU A 412 3.23 21.42 1.09
C GLU A 412 2.70 21.52 -0.34
N MET A 413 2.81 20.44 -1.12
CA MET A 413 2.25 20.39 -2.48
C MET A 413 0.74 20.59 -2.46
N LEU A 414 0.02 19.96 -1.53
CA LEU A 414 -1.42 20.12 -1.39
C LEU A 414 -1.81 21.56 -1.04
N MET A 415 -1.05 22.20 -0.16
CA MET A 415 -1.27 23.61 0.19
C MET A 415 -1.12 24.50 -1.03
N GLN A 416 -0.05 24.32 -1.81
CA GLN A 416 0.20 25.09 -3.03
C GLN A 416 -0.85 24.79 -4.12
N ALA A 417 -1.24 23.52 -4.27
CA ALA A 417 -2.26 23.14 -5.22
C ALA A 417 -3.63 23.77 -4.88
N ARG A 418 -4.03 23.81 -3.62
CA ARG A 418 -5.27 24.50 -3.18
C ARG A 418 -5.22 26.00 -3.42
N MET A 419 -4.04 26.61 -3.26
CA MET A 419 -3.84 28.06 -3.48
C MET A 419 -3.90 28.45 -4.96
N HIS A 420 -3.26 27.65 -5.83
CA HIS A 420 -3.06 28.00 -7.24
C HIS A 420 -4.00 27.28 -8.22
N LEU A 421 -4.78 26.31 -7.73
CA LEU A 421 -5.72 25.50 -8.50
C LEU A 421 -7.04 25.31 -7.72
N PRO A 422 -7.61 26.38 -7.13
CA PRO A 422 -8.76 26.26 -6.20
C PRO A 422 -9.97 25.59 -6.86
N GLU A 423 -10.16 25.71 -8.16
CA GLU A 423 -11.26 25.12 -8.92
C GLU A 423 -11.29 23.59 -8.87
N TYR A 424 -10.13 22.92 -8.69
CA TYR A 424 -10.03 21.47 -8.59
C TYR A 424 -10.28 20.93 -7.18
N PHE A 425 -10.30 21.81 -6.17
CA PHE A 425 -10.51 21.45 -4.77
C PHE A 425 -11.88 21.84 -4.22
N LYS A 426 -12.75 22.43 -5.08
CA LYS A 426 -14.14 22.68 -4.72
C LYS A 426 -14.89 21.36 -4.60
N SER A 427 -15.71 21.22 -3.55
CA SER A 427 -16.65 20.09 -3.44
C SER A 427 -17.68 20.16 -4.58
N ASP A 428 -18.29 19.03 -4.91
CA ASP A 428 -19.38 19.01 -5.90
C ASP A 428 -20.53 19.91 -5.46
N PHE A 429 -20.77 20.00 -4.15
CA PHE A 429 -21.73 20.95 -3.58
C PHE A 429 -21.31 22.42 -3.84
N ASP A 430 -20.02 22.78 -3.67
CA ASP A 430 -19.55 24.13 -3.95
C ASP A 430 -19.68 24.48 -5.43
N ARG A 431 -19.37 23.55 -6.33
CA ARG A 431 -19.53 23.74 -7.78
C ARG A 431 -21.00 23.95 -8.14
N LEU A 432 -21.91 23.16 -7.57
CA LEU A 432 -23.34 23.27 -7.79
C LEU A 432 -23.89 24.60 -7.24
N ARG A 433 -23.45 25.00 -6.04
CA ARG A 433 -23.78 26.29 -5.45
C ARG A 433 -23.33 27.45 -6.34
N ASP A 434 -22.06 27.44 -6.77
CA ASP A 434 -21.51 28.51 -7.61
C ASP A 434 -22.26 28.58 -8.96
N HIS A 435 -22.60 27.43 -9.55
CA HIS A 435 -23.41 27.39 -10.78
C HIS A 435 -24.83 27.93 -10.58
N ALA A 436 -25.48 27.60 -9.46
CA ALA A 436 -26.81 28.11 -9.12
C ALA A 436 -26.78 29.62 -8.86
N LEU A 437 -25.72 30.14 -8.24
CA LEU A 437 -25.52 31.57 -8.04
C LEU A 437 -25.34 32.31 -9.39
N ASP A 438 -24.51 31.79 -10.28
CA ASP A 438 -24.28 32.37 -11.65
C ASP A 438 -25.58 32.40 -12.48
N ILE A 439 -26.40 31.34 -12.40
CA ILE A 439 -27.69 31.34 -13.07
C ILE A 439 -28.65 32.34 -12.41
N SER A 440 -28.70 32.38 -11.07
CA SER A 440 -29.58 33.29 -10.33
C SER A 440 -29.22 34.76 -10.58
N GLU A 441 -27.94 35.07 -10.64
CA GLU A 441 -27.45 36.40 -10.98
C GLU A 441 -28.00 36.88 -12.34
N LYS A 442 -27.86 36.08 -13.38
CA LYS A 442 -28.38 36.39 -14.73
C LYS A 442 -29.90 36.51 -14.77
N ILE A 443 -30.62 35.67 -14.00
CA ILE A 443 -32.08 35.74 -13.91
C ILE A 443 -32.50 37.07 -13.25
N ILE A 444 -31.90 37.39 -12.09
CA ILE A 444 -32.25 38.60 -11.32
C ILE A 444 -31.90 39.86 -12.08
N GLU A 445 -30.73 39.92 -12.76
CA GLU A 445 -30.34 41.01 -13.62
C GLU A 445 -31.35 41.20 -14.78
N GLY A 446 -31.74 40.10 -15.44
CA GLY A 446 -32.73 40.16 -16.52
C GLY A 446 -34.11 40.58 -16.02
N LEU A 447 -34.54 40.15 -14.86
CA LEU A 447 -35.81 40.56 -14.27
C LEU A 447 -35.80 42.03 -13.82
N ALA A 448 -34.71 42.48 -13.20
CA ALA A 448 -34.58 43.88 -12.74
C ALA A 448 -34.72 44.91 -13.87
N THR A 449 -34.48 44.50 -15.13
CA THR A 449 -34.60 45.32 -16.35
C THR A 449 -35.88 45.06 -17.15
N ASP A 450 -36.76 44.10 -16.75
CA ASP A 450 -38.03 43.83 -17.43
C ASP A 450 -39.00 45.02 -17.21
N ALA A 451 -39.56 45.54 -18.27
CA ALA A 451 -40.45 46.70 -18.23
C ALA A 451 -41.66 46.54 -17.29
N ARG A 452 -42.14 45.31 -17.12
CA ARG A 452 -43.24 44.98 -16.17
C ARG A 452 -42.76 45.06 -14.72
N ILE A 453 -41.51 44.74 -14.42
CA ILE A 453 -40.90 44.90 -13.09
C ILE A 453 -40.64 46.36 -12.81
N VAL A 454 -40.06 47.08 -13.79
CA VAL A 454 -39.78 48.52 -13.73
C VAL A 454 -41.07 49.35 -13.52
N SER A 455 -42.24 48.81 -13.92
CA SER A 455 -43.52 49.51 -13.68
C SER A 455 -43.85 49.72 -12.21
N MET A 456 -43.22 48.96 -11.31
CA MET A 456 -43.48 48.95 -9.86
C MET A 456 -44.94 48.64 -9.48
N ASP A 457 -45.75 48.11 -10.41
CA ASP A 457 -47.11 47.70 -10.18
C ASP A 457 -47.18 46.18 -9.85
N PRO A 458 -47.60 45.78 -8.62
CA PRO A 458 -47.67 44.39 -8.24
C PRO A 458 -48.48 43.52 -9.20
N VAL A 459 -49.53 44.04 -9.81
CA VAL A 459 -50.39 43.30 -10.75
C VAL A 459 -49.63 42.90 -12.03
N GLN A 460 -48.65 43.71 -12.45
CA GLN A 460 -47.81 43.42 -13.60
C GLN A 460 -46.57 42.60 -13.21
N ILE A 461 -46.02 42.80 -12.02
CA ILE A 461 -44.80 42.20 -11.51
C ILE A 461 -45.03 40.71 -11.22
N GLU A 462 -46.05 40.35 -10.40
CA GLU A 462 -46.22 39.03 -9.88
C GLU A 462 -46.34 37.91 -10.96
N PRO A 463 -47.05 38.10 -12.11
CA PRO A 463 -47.06 37.12 -13.18
C PRO A 463 -45.65 36.79 -13.75
N VAL A 464 -44.77 37.77 -13.84
CA VAL A 464 -43.38 37.60 -14.31
C VAL A 464 -42.58 36.82 -13.30
N LEU A 465 -42.69 37.14 -12.01
CA LEU A 465 -41.99 36.44 -10.96
C LEU A 465 -42.48 34.97 -10.85
N ARG A 466 -43.78 34.71 -11.10
CA ARG A 466 -44.32 33.32 -11.13
C ARG A 466 -43.77 32.51 -12.27
N GLU A 467 -43.60 33.11 -13.44
CA GLU A 467 -42.95 32.46 -14.57
C GLU A 467 -41.51 32.08 -14.24
N ALA A 468 -40.75 32.99 -13.62
CA ALA A 468 -39.36 32.75 -13.19
C ALA A 468 -39.25 31.61 -12.18
N VAL A 469 -40.08 31.59 -11.12
CA VAL A 469 -40.08 30.56 -10.10
C VAL A 469 -40.50 29.20 -10.68
N HIS A 470 -41.49 29.17 -11.57
CA HIS A 470 -41.92 27.91 -12.21
C HIS A 470 -40.83 27.31 -13.07
N LYS A 471 -40.05 28.15 -13.77
CA LYS A 471 -38.96 27.74 -14.64
C LYS A 471 -37.72 27.28 -13.85
N HIS A 472 -37.48 27.84 -12.67
CA HIS A 472 -36.27 27.64 -11.86
C HIS A 472 -36.63 27.17 -10.44
N THR A 473 -36.72 25.85 -10.24
CA THR A 473 -37.22 25.22 -9.01
C THR A 473 -36.33 25.45 -7.78
N PHE A 474 -35.07 25.83 -7.97
CA PHE A 474 -34.14 26.19 -6.88
C PHE A 474 -34.40 27.57 -6.29
N ILE A 475 -35.21 28.45 -6.93
CA ILE A 475 -35.68 29.69 -6.34
C ILE A 475 -36.80 29.37 -5.36
N GLN A 476 -36.57 29.62 -4.08
CA GLN A 476 -37.53 29.39 -3.03
C GLN A 476 -38.59 30.48 -3.00
N PHE A 477 -38.15 31.74 -2.95
CA PHE A 477 -38.97 32.93 -2.98
C PHE A 477 -38.37 33.99 -3.91
N ILE A 478 -39.22 34.76 -4.55
CA ILE A 478 -38.83 35.95 -5.24
C ILE A 478 -39.85 37.05 -4.93
N TYR A 479 -39.37 38.26 -4.68
CA TYR A 479 -40.18 39.40 -4.26
C TYR A 479 -39.53 40.74 -4.66
N VAL A 480 -40.35 41.78 -4.62
CA VAL A 480 -39.93 43.18 -4.90
C VAL A 480 -40.26 44.10 -3.76
N THR A 481 -39.33 44.98 -3.42
CA THR A 481 -39.54 46.12 -2.47
C THR A 481 -39.47 47.44 -3.20
N ASP A 482 -40.11 48.47 -2.61
CA ASP A 482 -39.88 49.85 -3.04
C ASP A 482 -38.56 50.41 -2.47
N MET A 483 -38.24 51.65 -2.80
CA MET A 483 -37.02 52.35 -2.34
C MET A 483 -36.95 52.57 -0.81
N SER A 484 -38.04 52.48 -0.10
CA SER A 484 -38.05 52.53 1.36
C SER A 484 -37.77 51.17 2.01
N GLY A 485 -37.59 50.11 1.22
CA GLY A 485 -37.47 48.74 1.69
C GLY A 485 -38.78 48.06 1.99
N LYS A 486 -39.93 48.68 1.73
CA LYS A 486 -41.23 48.10 1.93
C LYS A 486 -41.57 47.11 0.82
N LYS A 487 -41.90 45.86 1.21
CA LYS A 487 -42.24 44.83 0.23
C LYS A 487 -43.59 45.11 -0.42
N ILE A 488 -43.62 45.14 -1.74
CA ILE A 488 -44.82 45.50 -2.51
C ILE A 488 -45.47 44.29 -3.20
N THR A 489 -44.78 43.14 -3.33
CA THR A 489 -45.31 41.90 -3.91
C THR A 489 -45.49 40.83 -2.84
N GLU A 490 -46.29 39.78 -3.14
CA GLU A 490 -46.23 38.52 -2.41
C GLU A 490 -44.82 37.92 -2.47
N ASN A 491 -44.52 36.93 -1.57
CA ASN A 491 -43.41 35.99 -1.80
C ASN A 491 -43.87 35.02 -2.89
N VAL A 492 -43.46 35.29 -4.12
CA VAL A 492 -43.80 34.38 -5.21
C VAL A 492 -42.95 33.12 -5.04
N THR A 493 -43.61 31.98 -4.88
CA THR A 493 -43.00 30.67 -4.58
C THR A 493 -43.71 29.58 -5.39
N GLN A 494 -43.21 28.33 -5.26
CA GLN A 494 -43.88 27.15 -5.83
C GLN A 494 -45.30 27.00 -5.27
N PRO A 495 -46.25 26.46 -6.05
CA PRO A 495 -47.68 26.40 -5.65
C PRO A 495 -47.94 25.78 -4.31
N GLU A 496 -47.18 24.74 -3.94
CA GLU A 496 -47.32 24.01 -2.67
C GLU A 496 -47.02 24.83 -1.40
N TYR A 497 -46.24 25.92 -1.52
CA TYR A 497 -45.81 26.76 -0.38
C TYR A 497 -46.55 28.11 -0.34
N ARG A 498 -47.39 28.37 -1.31
CA ARG A 498 -48.04 29.69 -1.44
C ARG A 498 -48.99 30.02 -0.31
N GLU A 499 -49.77 29.06 0.16
CA GLU A 499 -50.72 29.27 1.27
C GLU A 499 -50.01 29.61 2.57
N GLU A 500 -48.84 29.03 2.79
CA GLU A 500 -48.11 29.20 4.06
C GLU A 500 -47.27 30.48 4.06
N TYR A 501 -46.61 30.80 2.95
CA TYR A 501 -45.59 31.86 2.94
C TYR A 501 -45.88 33.03 1.98
N GLY A 502 -46.87 32.93 1.13
CA GLY A 502 -47.11 33.93 0.07
C GLY A 502 -47.28 35.34 0.60
N THR A 503 -48.07 35.55 1.62
CA THR A 503 -48.37 36.89 2.20
C THR A 503 -47.43 37.27 3.35
N PHE A 504 -46.46 36.43 3.72
CA PHE A 504 -45.54 36.71 4.83
C PHE A 504 -44.72 37.96 4.57
N GLY A 505 -44.74 38.91 5.48
CA GLY A 505 -43.98 40.16 5.38
C GLY A 505 -44.47 41.12 4.31
N LEU A 506 -45.65 40.90 3.69
CA LEU A 506 -46.19 41.83 2.71
C LEU A 506 -46.44 43.20 3.39
N HIS A 507 -45.95 44.26 2.79
CA HIS A 507 -45.93 45.64 3.30
C HIS A 507 -45.05 45.89 4.55
N GLU A 508 -44.26 44.91 5.00
CA GLU A 508 -43.22 45.10 6.04
C GLU A 508 -41.97 45.77 5.44
N ASP A 509 -41.20 46.39 6.33
CA ASP A 509 -39.94 47.06 6.01
C ASP A 509 -38.76 46.04 6.07
N PHE A 510 -38.00 45.96 5.00
CA PHE A 510 -36.79 45.11 4.84
C PHE A 510 -35.53 45.94 4.57
N SER A 511 -35.60 47.29 4.79
CA SER A 511 -34.48 48.18 4.57
C SER A 511 -33.23 47.88 5.42
N ASP A 512 -33.40 47.16 6.52
CA ASP A 512 -32.35 46.72 7.43
C ASP A 512 -31.56 45.51 6.91
N ARG A 513 -32.07 44.83 5.86
CA ARG A 513 -31.52 43.56 5.37
C ARG A 513 -30.28 43.74 4.47
N ASP A 514 -29.32 42.86 4.61
CA ASP A 514 -28.07 42.92 3.86
C ASP A 514 -28.29 42.82 2.35
N TRP A 515 -29.21 41.97 1.88
CA TRP A 515 -29.55 41.88 0.46
C TRP A 515 -30.14 43.18 -0.11
N PHE A 516 -30.88 43.93 0.70
CA PHE A 516 -31.45 45.23 0.27
C PHE A 516 -30.37 46.33 0.22
N LYS A 517 -29.58 46.44 1.30
CA LYS A 517 -28.49 47.42 1.38
C LYS A 517 -27.42 47.14 0.34
N GLY A 518 -26.98 45.87 0.23
CA GLY A 518 -25.94 45.49 -0.71
C GLY A 518 -26.30 45.78 -2.16
N ALA A 519 -27.53 45.47 -2.59
CA ALA A 519 -27.99 45.82 -3.93
C ALA A 519 -27.95 47.32 -4.22
N LEU A 520 -28.26 48.17 -3.23
CA LEU A 520 -28.19 49.62 -3.39
C LEU A 520 -26.76 50.17 -3.35
N GLU A 521 -25.90 49.59 -2.50
CA GLU A 521 -24.49 50.00 -2.37
C GLU A 521 -23.66 49.58 -3.58
N GLU A 522 -23.85 48.38 -4.09
CA GLU A 522 -23.17 47.86 -5.30
C GLU A 522 -23.72 48.50 -6.58
N GLY A 523 -24.96 48.94 -6.57
CA GLY A 523 -25.63 49.45 -7.78
C GLY A 523 -25.83 48.40 -8.87
N GLY A 524 -25.75 47.13 -8.52
CA GLY A 524 -25.86 45.96 -9.37
C GLY A 524 -26.35 44.74 -8.62
N VAL A 525 -26.10 43.53 -9.16
CA VAL A 525 -26.45 42.30 -8.49
C VAL A 525 -25.59 42.10 -7.25
N PHE A 526 -26.24 41.81 -6.11
CA PHE A 526 -25.60 41.53 -4.83
C PHE A 526 -26.02 40.13 -4.31
N ILE A 527 -25.08 39.38 -3.79
CA ILE A 527 -25.28 38.05 -3.24
C ILE A 527 -24.88 38.04 -1.76
N THR A 528 -25.79 37.65 -0.88
CA THR A 528 -25.51 37.58 0.55
C THR A 528 -24.66 36.36 0.92
N ASP A 529 -23.97 36.43 2.05
CA ASP A 529 -23.54 35.22 2.74
C ASP A 529 -24.73 34.38 3.22
N PHE A 530 -24.47 33.20 3.77
CA PHE A 530 -25.48 32.37 4.41
C PHE A 530 -26.10 33.08 5.62
N TYR A 531 -27.42 33.18 5.63
CA TYR A 531 -28.15 33.70 6.79
C TYR A 531 -29.43 32.90 7.07
N LYS A 532 -30.04 33.17 8.25
CA LYS A 532 -31.30 32.53 8.62
C LYS A 532 -32.48 33.32 8.05
N SER A 533 -33.24 32.70 7.16
CA SER A 533 -34.44 33.30 6.57
C SER A 533 -35.45 33.72 7.63
N ARG A 534 -36.01 34.94 7.52
CA ARG A 534 -37.15 35.37 8.37
C ARG A 534 -38.43 34.66 7.95
N ILE A 535 -38.55 34.21 6.72
CA ILE A 535 -39.73 33.56 6.16
C ILE A 535 -39.84 32.12 6.69
N THR A 536 -38.80 31.31 6.50
CA THR A 536 -38.84 29.87 6.82
C THR A 536 -38.08 29.49 8.09
N GLY A 537 -37.21 30.37 8.60
CA GLY A 537 -36.26 30.01 9.65
C GLY A 537 -35.09 29.11 9.20
N ALA A 538 -35.02 28.69 7.95
CA ALA A 538 -33.96 27.87 7.39
C ALA A 538 -32.78 28.75 6.91
N LEU A 539 -31.61 28.10 6.67
CA LEU A 539 -30.47 28.75 6.04
C LEU A 539 -30.78 29.03 4.57
N CYS A 540 -30.52 30.25 4.13
CA CYS A 540 -30.68 30.67 2.73
C CYS A 540 -29.57 31.62 2.30
N ILE A 541 -29.44 31.81 0.98
CA ILE A 541 -28.70 32.88 0.33
C ILE A 541 -29.73 33.69 -0.47
N THR A 542 -29.60 35.00 -0.50
CA THR A 542 -30.43 35.86 -1.34
C THR A 542 -29.56 36.52 -2.42
N VAL A 543 -30.03 36.42 -3.66
CA VAL A 543 -29.51 37.19 -4.81
C VAL A 543 -30.47 38.33 -5.05
N SER A 544 -29.95 39.57 -5.13
CA SER A 544 -30.76 40.80 -5.25
C SER A 544 -30.16 41.76 -6.25
N ALA A 545 -30.99 42.63 -6.81
CA ALA A 545 -30.56 43.70 -7.70
C ALA A 545 -31.46 44.93 -7.55
N PRO A 546 -30.90 46.16 -7.81
CA PRO A 546 -31.74 47.35 -7.87
C PRO A 546 -32.56 47.35 -9.18
N ILE A 547 -33.81 47.76 -9.07
CA ILE A 547 -34.71 48.02 -10.21
C ILE A 547 -34.55 49.48 -10.59
N MET A 548 -34.13 49.78 -11.85
CA MET A 548 -33.88 51.14 -12.29
C MET A 548 -34.79 51.49 -13.47
N ASP A 549 -35.16 52.78 -13.56
CA ASP A 549 -35.80 53.32 -14.76
C ASP A 549 -34.76 53.66 -15.85
N ASP A 550 -35.26 54.06 -17.05
CA ASP A 550 -34.42 54.45 -18.18
C ASP A 550 -33.46 55.62 -17.90
N SER A 551 -33.67 56.38 -16.83
CA SER A 551 -32.81 57.47 -16.38
C SER A 551 -31.70 57.03 -15.42
N GLY A 552 -31.70 55.74 -15.02
CA GLY A 552 -30.80 55.18 -14.01
C GLY A 552 -31.21 55.48 -12.56
N LYS A 553 -32.44 55.97 -12.34
CA LYS A 553 -32.98 56.17 -11.00
C LYS A 553 -33.49 54.85 -10.44
N VAL A 554 -33.02 54.49 -9.24
CA VAL A 554 -33.48 53.30 -8.54
C VAL A 554 -34.91 53.46 -8.07
N LEU A 555 -35.76 52.51 -8.38
CA LEU A 555 -37.20 52.47 -8.01
C LEU A 555 -37.48 51.53 -6.87
N GLY A 556 -36.67 50.46 -6.70
CA GLY A 556 -36.81 49.46 -5.69
C GLY A 556 -35.75 48.37 -5.80
N VAL A 557 -35.89 47.28 -5.10
CA VAL A 557 -34.99 46.13 -5.13
C VAL A 557 -35.77 44.84 -5.35
N ILE A 558 -35.32 44.01 -6.28
CA ILE A 558 -35.79 42.64 -6.45
C ILE A 558 -34.85 41.68 -5.67
N GLY A 559 -35.41 40.71 -4.93
CA GLY A 559 -34.64 39.71 -4.20
C GLY A 559 -35.18 38.30 -4.46
N ALA A 560 -34.28 37.31 -4.57
CA ALA A 560 -34.63 35.92 -4.70
C ALA A 560 -33.84 35.07 -3.69
N ASP A 561 -34.56 34.32 -2.85
CA ASP A 561 -34.01 33.38 -1.88
C ASP A 561 -33.81 32.02 -2.56
N LEU A 562 -32.64 31.43 -2.39
CA LEU A 562 -32.28 30.13 -2.99
C LEU A 562 -32.48 28.97 -2.01
N ARG A 563 -33.04 27.85 -2.52
CA ARG A 563 -33.34 26.63 -1.77
C ARG A 563 -32.21 25.62 -1.89
N PHE A 564 -31.49 25.38 -0.80
CA PHE A 564 -30.38 24.43 -0.79
C PHE A 564 -30.78 22.96 -0.96
N GLU A 565 -31.94 22.54 -0.44
CA GLU A 565 -32.44 21.18 -0.60
C GLU A 565 -32.68 20.79 -2.07
N GLU A 566 -33.15 21.73 -2.88
CA GLU A 566 -33.33 21.51 -4.32
C GLU A 566 -32.01 21.45 -5.08
N LEU A 567 -31.00 22.22 -4.64
CA LEU A 567 -29.65 22.16 -5.18
C LEU A 567 -29.01 20.78 -4.91
N ALA A 568 -29.22 20.21 -3.72
CA ALA A 568 -28.76 18.86 -3.37
C ALA A 568 -29.44 17.78 -4.22
N ARG A 569 -30.77 17.88 -4.44
CA ARG A 569 -31.51 16.94 -5.31
C ARG A 569 -31.11 17.00 -6.78
N MET A 570 -30.78 18.17 -7.27
CA MET A 570 -30.25 18.31 -8.65
C MET A 570 -28.92 17.58 -8.81
N HIS A 571 -28.10 17.53 -7.76
CA HIS A 571 -26.85 16.78 -7.77
C HIS A 571 -27.07 15.26 -7.83
N GLU A 572 -28.01 14.73 -7.02
CA GLU A 572 -28.36 13.31 -7.03
C GLU A 572 -28.97 12.83 -8.38
N ALA A 573 -29.57 13.74 -9.13
CA ALA A 573 -30.15 13.42 -10.45
C ALA A 573 -29.12 13.47 -11.60
N ILE A 574 -27.92 14.04 -11.38
CA ILE A 574 -26.83 14.16 -12.38
C ILE A 574 -25.78 13.04 -12.20
N LEU A 575 -25.69 12.41 -11.03
CA LEU A 575 -24.91 11.20 -10.74
C LEU A 575 -25.66 9.93 -11.14
#